data_954364c083b6324a245ee76fcb77436b
#
_entry.id   954364c083b6324a245ee76fcb77436b
#
_cell.length_a   1.000
_cell.length_b   1.000
_cell.length_c   1.000
_cell.angle_alpha   90.00
_cell.angle_beta   90.00
_cell.angle_gamma   90.00
#
_symmetry.space_group_name_H-M   'P 1'
#
loop_
_entity.id
_entity.type
_entity.pdbx_description
1 polymer ?
#
loop_
_entity_poly.entity_id
_entity_poly.type
_entity_poly.pdbx_seq_one_letter_code
_entity_poly.pdbx_strand_id
1 'polypeptide(L)'
;MKKWLIPIAVLAAVAVFSRLPHPARDIADLKPVRAVYIHMEGRTLHIETDTGDSGAGADLTEACADLRAKADGEIFLDTAEFLILDPKVPITEVFDSLLRPDCRVIFTDGSPDLEKAAAYLSQHPPKLTLARLRAA
;
A
#
# COMPACT_ATOMS: atom_id res chain seq x y z
N MET A 1 50.91 21.32 -14.53
CA MET A 1 49.56 21.67 -14.95
C MET A 1 48.63 20.44 -15.14
N LYS A 2 49.12 19.36 -15.68
CA LYS A 2 48.32 18.14 -15.86
C LYS A 2 47.87 17.50 -14.55
N LYS A 3 48.58 17.72 -13.44
CA LYS A 3 48.22 17.20 -12.11
C LYS A 3 46.97 17.83 -11.49
N TRP A 4 46.55 19.00 -11.95
CA TRP A 4 45.38 19.71 -11.45
C TRP A 4 44.09 19.34 -12.19
N LEU A 5 44.18 18.84 -13.41
CA LEU A 5 43.05 18.47 -14.26
C LEU A 5 42.35 17.19 -13.78
N ILE A 6 43.13 16.22 -13.27
CA ILE A 6 42.58 14.95 -12.78
C ILE A 6 41.66 15.13 -11.58
N PRO A 7 42.04 15.86 -10.49
CA PRO A 7 41.13 16.05 -9.35
C PRO A 7 39.92 16.90 -9.71
N ILE A 8 40.05 17.85 -10.64
CA ILE A 8 38.89 18.64 -11.10
C ILE A 8 37.92 17.76 -11.90
N ALA A 9 38.43 16.90 -12.77
CA ALA A 9 37.61 15.96 -13.54
C ALA A 9 36.89 14.96 -12.62
N VAL A 10 37.53 14.45 -11.58
CA VAL A 10 36.93 13.56 -10.59
C VAL A 10 35.83 14.28 -9.79
N LEU A 11 36.08 15.51 -9.36
CA LEU A 11 35.11 16.32 -8.66
C LEU A 11 33.87 16.60 -9.53
N ALA A 12 34.04 16.90 -10.80
CA ALA A 12 32.97 17.12 -11.75
C ALA A 12 32.17 15.83 -11.98
N ALA A 13 32.83 14.68 -12.10
CA ALA A 13 32.16 13.39 -12.24
C ALA A 13 31.31 13.05 -11.02
N VAL A 14 31.82 13.24 -9.81
CA VAL A 14 31.07 13.03 -8.56
C VAL A 14 29.87 13.95 -8.49
N ALA A 15 30.02 15.23 -8.85
CA ALA A 15 28.91 16.18 -8.86
C ALA A 15 27.82 15.79 -9.86
N VAL A 16 28.20 15.29 -11.04
CA VAL A 16 27.24 14.80 -12.05
C VAL A 16 26.53 13.55 -11.56
N PHE A 17 27.25 12.59 -10.99
CA PHE A 17 26.65 11.36 -10.46
C PHE A 17 25.70 11.62 -9.30
N SER A 18 25.99 12.60 -8.43
CA SER A 18 25.11 12.94 -7.31
C SER A 18 23.83 13.67 -7.76
N ARG A 19 23.81 14.23 -8.97
CA ARG A 19 22.63 14.90 -9.54
C ARG A 19 21.76 13.98 -10.39
N LEU A 20 22.27 12.81 -10.78
CA LEU A 20 21.50 11.85 -11.55
C LEU A 20 20.41 11.24 -10.65
N PRO A 21 19.16 11.13 -11.15
CA PRO A 21 18.14 10.44 -10.40
C PRO A 21 18.53 8.98 -10.22
N HIS A 22 18.54 8.53 -8.98
CA HIS A 22 18.82 7.14 -8.70
C HIS A 22 17.65 6.28 -9.21
N PRO A 23 17.93 5.14 -9.87
CA PRO A 23 16.87 4.20 -10.25
C PRO A 23 16.19 3.58 -9.04
N ALA A 24 16.87 3.53 -7.89
CA ALA A 24 16.27 3.12 -6.63
C ALA A 24 15.46 4.29 -6.06
N ARG A 25 14.21 4.05 -5.74
CA ARG A 25 13.35 5.06 -5.13
C ARG A 25 13.83 5.41 -3.73
N ASP A 26 13.67 6.68 -3.36
CA ASP A 26 13.91 7.13 -2.00
C ASP A 26 12.91 6.42 -1.06
N ILE A 27 13.40 6.01 0.11
CA ILE A 27 12.57 5.38 1.14
C ILE A 27 11.39 6.28 1.55
N ALA A 28 11.57 7.62 1.48
CA ALA A 28 10.50 8.58 1.77
C ALA A 28 9.31 8.49 0.82
N ASP A 29 9.51 7.98 -0.41
CA ASP A 29 8.44 7.81 -1.40
C ASP A 29 7.68 6.49 -1.26
N LEU A 30 8.15 5.60 -0.38
CA LEU A 30 7.51 4.31 -0.11
C LEU A 30 6.46 4.49 0.98
N LYS A 31 5.24 3.99 0.72
CA LYS A 31 4.13 4.05 1.67
C LYS A 31 3.75 2.65 2.12
N PRO A 32 4.35 2.14 3.21
CA PRO A 32 3.93 0.86 3.76
C PRO A 32 2.54 0.99 4.39
N VAL A 33 1.66 0.11 4.01
CA VAL A 33 0.28 0.06 4.48
C VAL A 33 0.17 -0.97 5.60
N ARG A 34 -0.42 -0.60 6.73
CA ARG A 34 -0.69 -1.52 7.84
C ARG A 34 -2.12 -2.04 7.81
N ALA A 35 -3.08 -1.18 7.48
CA ALA A 35 -4.49 -1.53 7.43
C ALA A 35 -5.12 -1.05 6.13
N VAL A 36 -5.96 -1.89 5.56
CA VAL A 36 -6.72 -1.62 4.34
C VAL A 36 -8.19 -1.80 4.67
N TYR A 37 -9.01 -0.85 4.25
CA TYR A 37 -10.46 -0.94 4.35
C TYR A 37 -11.06 -1.01 2.95
N ILE A 38 -11.86 -2.04 2.70
CA ILE A 38 -12.54 -2.26 1.42
C ILE A 38 -14.04 -2.32 1.67
N HIS A 39 -14.78 -1.47 0.97
CA HIS A 39 -16.23 -1.39 1.11
C HIS A 39 -16.92 -1.16 -0.23
N MET A 40 -18.22 -1.40 -0.27
CA MET A 40 -19.04 -1.16 -1.46
C MET A 40 -20.01 -0.01 -1.21
N GLU A 41 -20.11 0.89 -2.19
CA GLU A 41 -21.17 1.89 -2.25
C GLU A 41 -21.93 1.69 -3.56
N GLY A 42 -23.13 1.09 -3.46
CA GLY A 42 -23.88 0.69 -4.64
C GLY A 42 -23.11 -0.38 -5.44
N ARG A 43 -22.69 -0.04 -6.65
CA ARG A 43 -21.89 -0.93 -7.52
C ARG A 43 -20.42 -0.57 -7.57
N THR A 44 -20.00 0.42 -6.80
CA THR A 44 -18.64 0.89 -6.78
C THR A 44 -17.90 0.33 -5.57
N LEU A 45 -16.77 -0.30 -5.80
CA LEU A 45 -15.87 -0.78 -4.76
C LEU A 45 -14.88 0.32 -4.40
N HIS A 46 -14.73 0.58 -3.12
CA HIS A 46 -13.79 1.55 -2.58
C HIS A 46 -12.72 0.86 -1.75
N ILE A 47 -11.49 1.33 -1.87
CA ILE A 47 -10.36 0.90 -1.06
C ILE A 47 -9.74 2.12 -0.39
N GLU A 48 -9.46 2.01 0.91
CA GLU A 48 -8.81 3.05 1.69
C GLU A 48 -7.67 2.43 2.48
N THR A 49 -6.61 3.20 2.70
CA THR A 49 -5.45 2.76 3.47
C THR A 49 -5.23 3.66 4.68
N ASP A 50 -4.50 3.15 5.67
CA ASP A 50 -4.14 3.94 6.85
C ASP A 50 -3.15 5.07 6.54
N THR A 51 -2.58 5.08 5.34
CA THR A 51 -1.74 6.19 4.84
C THR A 51 -2.55 7.40 4.38
N GLY A 52 -3.88 7.29 4.35
CA GLY A 52 -4.77 8.36 3.89
C GLY A 52 -5.07 8.33 2.40
N ASP A 53 -4.60 7.31 1.69
CA ASP A 53 -4.86 7.15 0.26
C ASP A 53 -6.14 6.34 0.02
N SER A 54 -6.81 6.61 -1.09
CA SER A 54 -8.05 5.92 -1.45
C SER A 54 -8.19 5.75 -2.96
N GLY A 55 -8.99 4.79 -3.36
CA GLY A 55 -9.31 4.53 -4.77
C GLY A 55 -10.68 3.89 -4.91
N ALA A 56 -11.25 3.95 -6.10
CA ALA A 56 -12.56 3.40 -6.41
C ALA A 56 -12.59 2.79 -7.81
N GLY A 57 -13.41 1.79 -7.99
CA GLY A 57 -13.58 1.13 -9.27
C GLY A 57 -14.75 0.14 -9.27
N ALA A 58 -15.01 -0.49 -10.40
CA ALA A 58 -16.04 -1.50 -10.50
C ALA A 58 -15.66 -2.80 -9.78
N ASP A 59 -14.37 -3.07 -9.68
CA ASP A 59 -13.82 -4.22 -8.98
C ASP A 59 -12.54 -3.83 -8.21
N LEU A 60 -11.95 -4.79 -7.51
CA LEU A 60 -10.76 -4.55 -6.69
C LEU A 60 -9.55 -4.17 -7.56
N THR A 61 -9.41 -4.74 -8.75
CA THR A 61 -8.32 -4.42 -9.67
C THR A 61 -8.37 -2.95 -10.10
N GLU A 62 -9.54 -2.46 -10.50
CA GLU A 62 -9.74 -1.06 -10.88
C GLU A 62 -9.56 -0.12 -9.69
N ALA A 63 -10.10 -0.50 -8.53
CA ALA A 63 -9.96 0.31 -7.31
C ALA A 63 -8.50 0.47 -6.91
N CYS A 64 -7.70 -0.59 -6.99
CA CYS A 64 -6.27 -0.53 -6.70
C CYS A 64 -5.49 0.28 -7.73
N ALA A 65 -5.85 0.19 -9.00
CA ALA A 65 -5.24 1.02 -10.04
C ALA A 65 -5.52 2.50 -9.80
N ASP A 66 -6.75 2.86 -9.42
CA ASP A 66 -7.12 4.22 -9.07
C ASP A 66 -6.38 4.72 -7.83
N LEU A 67 -6.27 3.89 -6.79
CA LEU A 67 -5.51 4.17 -5.59
C LEU A 67 -4.05 4.54 -5.92
N ARG A 68 -3.40 3.72 -6.72
CA ARG A 68 -2.00 3.93 -7.12
C ARG A 68 -1.82 5.17 -7.98
N ALA A 69 -2.81 5.47 -8.83
CA ALA A 69 -2.77 6.67 -9.69
C ALA A 69 -2.91 7.97 -8.89
N LYS A 70 -3.65 7.94 -7.78
CA LYS A 70 -3.90 9.13 -6.94
C LYS A 70 -2.88 9.31 -5.83
N ALA A 71 -2.14 8.27 -5.46
CA ALA A 71 -1.21 8.32 -4.34
C ALA A 71 0.03 9.16 -4.67
N ASP A 72 0.57 9.87 -3.67
CA ASP A 72 1.78 10.68 -3.79
C ASP A 72 3.08 9.87 -3.72
N GLY A 73 2.99 8.57 -3.63
CA GLY A 73 4.15 7.68 -3.54
C GLY A 73 3.77 6.28 -3.96
N GLU A 74 4.67 5.35 -3.79
CA GLU A 74 4.39 3.96 -4.10
C GLU A 74 3.71 3.26 -2.92
N ILE A 75 2.52 2.72 -3.16
CA ILE A 75 1.72 2.03 -2.16
C ILE A 75 2.10 0.54 -2.14
N PHE A 76 2.46 0.04 -0.96
CA PHE A 76 2.75 -1.38 -0.74
C PHE A 76 1.61 -2.03 0.04
N LEU A 77 0.72 -2.69 -0.67
CA LEU A 77 -0.41 -3.41 -0.06
C LEU A 77 0.03 -4.75 0.55
N ASP A 78 1.12 -5.32 0.07
CA ASP A 78 1.67 -6.57 0.59
C ASP A 78 2.26 -6.45 2.00
N THR A 79 2.47 -5.22 2.50
CA THR A 79 2.85 -4.98 3.89
C THR A 79 1.66 -4.91 4.84
N ALA A 80 0.43 -4.92 4.31
CA ALA A 80 -0.77 -4.81 5.14
C ALA A 80 -0.91 -5.99 6.10
N GLU A 81 -1.06 -5.69 7.37
CA GLU A 81 -1.27 -6.67 8.43
C GLU A 81 -2.76 -6.96 8.65
N PHE A 82 -3.61 -5.96 8.36
CA PHE A 82 -5.04 -6.02 8.64
C PHE A 82 -5.86 -5.65 7.42
N LEU A 83 -6.88 -6.44 7.16
CA LEU A 83 -7.88 -6.18 6.14
C LEU A 83 -9.23 -5.98 6.82
N ILE A 84 -9.80 -4.80 6.68
CA ILE A 84 -11.12 -4.46 7.19
C ILE A 84 -12.08 -4.50 6.02
N LEU A 85 -13.07 -5.38 6.10
CA LEU A 85 -14.01 -5.63 5.01
C LEU A 85 -15.43 -5.26 5.39
N ASP A 86 -16.13 -4.60 4.45
CA ASP A 86 -17.59 -4.55 4.44
C ASP A 86 -18.10 -5.94 4.03
N PRO A 87 -19.09 -6.52 4.77
CA PRO A 87 -19.65 -7.82 4.41
C PRO A 87 -20.23 -7.92 3.00
N LYS A 88 -20.56 -6.79 2.37
CA LYS A 88 -21.09 -6.73 1.01
C LYS A 88 -20.03 -6.96 -0.08
N VAL A 89 -18.74 -6.86 0.26
CA VAL A 89 -17.66 -7.00 -0.71
C VAL A 89 -17.48 -8.47 -1.08
N PRO A 90 -17.52 -8.82 -2.38
CA PRO A 90 -17.25 -10.21 -2.79
C PRO A 90 -15.77 -10.53 -2.63
N ILE A 91 -15.47 -11.68 -2.05
CA ILE A 91 -14.10 -12.17 -1.91
C ILE A 91 -13.71 -12.92 -3.18
N THR A 92 -12.69 -12.45 -3.87
CA THR A 92 -12.21 -13.00 -5.14
C THR A 92 -10.73 -13.36 -5.07
N GLU A 93 -10.24 -14.03 -6.09
CA GLU A 93 -8.82 -14.41 -6.23
C GLU A 93 -7.87 -13.21 -6.26
N VAL A 94 -8.39 -12.02 -6.63
CA VAL A 94 -7.60 -10.79 -6.70
C VAL A 94 -7.03 -10.43 -5.33
N PHE A 95 -7.73 -10.77 -4.24
CA PHE A 95 -7.23 -10.55 -2.88
C PHE A 95 -5.89 -11.25 -2.64
N ASP A 96 -5.73 -12.46 -3.18
CA ASP A 96 -4.50 -13.25 -3.00
C ASP A 96 -3.29 -12.62 -3.70
N SER A 97 -3.53 -11.87 -4.78
CA SER A 97 -2.47 -11.20 -5.52
C SER A 97 -2.06 -9.86 -4.93
N LEU A 98 -2.92 -9.26 -4.09
CA LEU A 98 -2.70 -7.93 -3.52
C LEU A 98 -2.25 -7.97 -2.07
N LEU A 99 -2.74 -8.93 -1.30
CA LEU A 99 -2.53 -9.03 0.13
C LEU A 99 -1.90 -10.38 0.48
N ARG A 100 -1.16 -10.39 1.58
CA ARG A 100 -0.54 -11.63 2.06
C ARG A 100 -1.58 -12.58 2.65
N PRO A 101 -1.37 -13.89 2.54
CA PRO A 101 -2.33 -14.87 3.08
C PRO A 101 -2.45 -14.82 4.61
N ASP A 102 -1.43 -14.34 5.32
CA ASP A 102 -1.45 -14.17 6.77
C ASP A 102 -2.06 -12.84 7.23
N CYS A 103 -2.52 -12.00 6.29
CA CYS A 103 -3.23 -10.78 6.60
C CYS A 103 -4.47 -11.08 7.45
N ARG A 104 -4.63 -10.38 8.58
CA ARG A 104 -5.75 -10.59 9.50
C ARG A 104 -6.98 -9.85 9.01
N VAL A 105 -8.12 -10.51 9.04
CA VAL A 105 -9.37 -10.00 8.48
C VAL A 105 -10.39 -9.70 9.58
N ILE A 106 -11.02 -8.54 9.50
CA ILE A 106 -12.15 -8.16 10.35
C ILE A 106 -13.25 -7.57 9.48
N PHE A 107 -14.50 -7.84 9.83
CA PHE A 107 -15.67 -7.28 9.15
C PHE A 107 -16.23 -6.09 9.91
N THR A 108 -16.67 -5.05 9.21
CA THR A 108 -17.32 -3.89 9.79
C THR A 108 -18.40 -3.34 8.86
N ASP A 109 -19.43 -2.75 9.44
CA ASP A 109 -20.53 -2.11 8.70
C ASP A 109 -20.34 -0.60 8.57
N GLY A 110 -19.32 -0.03 9.21
CA GLY A 110 -19.09 1.39 9.24
C GLY A 110 -17.75 1.79 8.70
N SER A 111 -17.55 3.08 8.49
CA SER A 111 -16.30 3.66 8.04
C SER A 111 -15.37 3.84 9.26
N PRO A 112 -14.32 3.02 9.41
CA PRO A 112 -13.42 3.12 10.55
C PRO A 112 -12.39 4.24 10.37
N ASP A 113 -11.87 4.76 11.48
CA ASP A 113 -10.63 5.51 11.48
C ASP A 113 -9.48 4.50 11.37
N LEU A 114 -8.84 4.44 10.21
CA LEU A 114 -7.85 3.40 9.91
C LEU A 114 -6.60 3.47 10.76
N GLU A 115 -6.15 4.66 11.14
CA GLU A 115 -4.99 4.80 12.04
C GLU A 115 -5.30 4.22 13.42
N LYS A 116 -6.46 4.56 13.98
CA LYS A 116 -6.90 4.03 15.27
C LYS A 116 -7.20 2.55 15.21
N ALA A 117 -7.80 2.09 14.12
CA ALA A 117 -8.07 0.68 13.89
C ALA A 117 -6.78 -0.13 13.82
N ALA A 118 -5.79 0.34 13.08
CA ALA A 118 -4.49 -0.32 13.00
C ALA A 118 -3.81 -0.43 14.36
N ALA A 119 -3.85 0.63 15.15
CA ALA A 119 -3.27 0.64 16.51
C ALA A 119 -4.00 -0.34 17.43
N TYR A 120 -5.34 -0.34 17.39
CA TYR A 120 -6.15 -1.26 18.19
C TYR A 120 -5.90 -2.73 17.81
N LEU A 121 -5.91 -3.04 16.52
CA LEU A 121 -5.75 -4.39 16.01
C LEU A 121 -4.33 -4.93 16.23
N SER A 122 -3.33 -4.05 16.30
CA SER A 122 -1.97 -4.45 16.68
C SER A 122 -1.91 -5.04 18.09
N GLN A 123 -2.74 -4.53 19.00
CA GLN A 123 -2.84 -5.00 20.39
C GLN A 123 -3.84 -6.15 20.53
N HIS A 124 -4.84 -6.20 19.67
CA HIS A 124 -5.94 -7.18 19.70
C HIS A 124 -6.11 -7.82 18.32
N PRO A 125 -5.13 -8.61 17.84
CA PRO A 125 -5.18 -9.14 16.48
C PRO A 125 -6.35 -10.13 16.31
N PRO A 126 -7.13 -10.02 15.22
CA PRO A 126 -8.16 -10.98 14.92
C PRO A 126 -7.54 -12.33 14.56
N LYS A 127 -8.32 -13.40 14.77
CA LYS A 127 -7.85 -14.77 14.49
C LYS A 127 -8.02 -15.16 13.03
N LEU A 128 -8.98 -14.55 12.33
CA LEU A 128 -9.25 -14.87 10.93
C LEU A 128 -8.15 -14.32 10.03
N THR A 129 -7.61 -15.15 9.17
CA THR A 129 -6.64 -14.75 8.15
C THR A 129 -7.29 -14.78 6.77
N LEU A 130 -6.67 -14.08 5.81
CA LEU A 130 -7.14 -14.07 4.43
C LEU A 130 -7.14 -15.49 3.84
N ALA A 131 -6.11 -16.28 4.13
CA ALA A 131 -6.01 -17.66 3.67
C ALA A 131 -7.19 -18.51 4.18
N ARG A 132 -7.58 -18.37 5.45
CA ARG A 132 -8.74 -19.06 6.01
C ARG A 132 -10.05 -18.59 5.39
N LEU A 133 -10.20 -17.29 5.17
CA LEU A 133 -11.39 -16.75 4.54
C LEU A 133 -11.55 -17.27 3.11
N ARG A 134 -10.43 -17.39 2.37
CA ARG A 134 -10.44 -17.92 1.00
C ARG A 134 -10.72 -19.41 0.96
N ALA A 135 -10.33 -20.17 1.97
CA ALA A 135 -10.55 -21.62 2.05
C ALA A 135 -11.98 -21.99 2.49
N ALA A 136 -12.71 -21.02 3.04
CA ALA A 136 -14.08 -21.24 3.51
C ALA A 136 -15.11 -21.32 2.38
#